data_e10dacfbdaf7d30f53bf8b0282ad9f8c
#
_entry.id   e10dacfbdaf7d30f53bf8b0282ad9f8c
#
_cell.length_a   1.000
_cell.length_b   1.000
_cell.length_c   1.000
_cell.angle_alpha   90.00
_cell.angle_beta   90.00
_cell.angle_gamma   90.00
#
_symmetry.space_group_name_H-M   'P 1'
#
loop_
_entity.id
_entity.type
_entity.pdbx_description
1 polymer ?
#
loop_
_entity_poly.entity_id
_entity_poly.type
_entity_poly.pdbx_seq_one_letter_code
_entity_poly.pdbx_strand_id
1 'polypeptide(L)'
;MARTKIDYGIDLGTTNSAIVRMESGEPKIKKTDTLKDTMPSCVYFNKKKSISIGDSAYNSYKRDKLGAMRSFKAGSSNAFIEFKRTMGTDKSYPSSFMEKEYSSEQLSSEILKTLKSFITDDDISSAIITVPAKFNTTQIDATQKAAELAGFSHVELLQEPIAASMAYGLDAGKTDGFWLVFDFGGGTFDSALIKVEEGIMKVVDTEGDNHLGGKDIDYAVVDSIIIPYL
;
A
#
# COMPACT_ATOMS: atom_id res chain seq x y z
N MET A 1 -9.20 29.19 6.14
CA MET A 1 -9.16 28.55 7.47
C MET A 1 -8.54 27.17 7.26
N ALA A 2 -7.58 26.77 8.09
CA ALA A 2 -7.05 25.42 8.03
C ALA A 2 -8.19 24.43 8.31
N ARG A 3 -8.35 23.40 7.50
CA ARG A 3 -9.35 22.34 7.68
C ARG A 3 -9.02 21.61 8.97
N THR A 4 -9.92 21.64 9.95
CA THR A 4 -9.71 20.99 11.26
C THR A 4 -10.14 19.51 11.26
N LYS A 5 -10.61 18.98 10.11
CA LYS A 5 -11.11 17.62 9.98
C LYS A 5 -10.48 16.96 8.76
N ILE A 6 -9.97 15.77 8.94
CA ILE A 6 -9.47 14.91 7.87
C ILE A 6 -10.62 14.02 7.40
N ASP A 7 -11.02 14.16 6.14
CA ASP A 7 -12.13 13.41 5.55
C ASP A 7 -11.66 12.26 4.64
N TYR A 8 -10.36 12.07 4.48
CA TYR A 8 -9.79 11.08 3.58
C TYR A 8 -8.94 10.07 4.33
N GLY A 9 -9.17 8.79 4.02
CA GLY A 9 -8.32 7.67 4.45
C GLY A 9 -7.69 7.00 3.24
N ILE A 10 -6.43 6.64 3.35
CA ILE A 10 -5.69 5.93 2.32
C ILE A 10 -5.11 4.65 2.92
N ASP A 11 -5.45 3.53 2.29
CA ASP A 11 -4.72 2.28 2.48
C ASP A 11 -3.60 2.22 1.43
N LEU A 12 -2.36 2.42 1.87
CA LEU A 12 -1.17 2.30 1.02
C LEU A 12 -0.61 0.88 1.14
N GLY A 13 -1.24 -0.08 0.48
CA GLY A 13 -0.89 -1.50 0.59
C GLY A 13 0.33 -1.90 -0.24
N THR A 14 0.97 -3.01 0.13
CA THR A 14 2.10 -3.60 -0.61
C THR A 14 1.69 -4.04 -2.02
N THR A 15 0.50 -4.61 -2.14
CA THR A 15 -0.02 -5.17 -3.41
C THR A 15 -1.05 -4.26 -4.05
N ASN A 16 -2.01 -3.78 -3.27
CA ASN A 16 -3.07 -2.90 -3.72
C ASN A 16 -3.23 -1.73 -2.75
N SER A 17 -3.69 -0.60 -3.27
CA SER A 17 -3.97 0.60 -2.49
C SER A 17 -5.37 1.12 -2.78
N ALA A 18 -5.95 1.83 -1.83
CA ALA A 18 -7.29 2.39 -1.94
C ALA A 18 -7.38 3.76 -1.28
N ILE A 19 -8.35 4.58 -1.69
CA ILE A 19 -8.70 5.83 -1.04
C ILE A 19 -10.19 5.86 -0.70
N VAL A 20 -10.48 6.34 0.50
CA VAL A 20 -11.83 6.47 1.07
C VAL A 20 -12.09 7.93 1.40
N ARG A 21 -13.31 8.40 1.18
CA ARG A 21 -13.80 9.70 1.65
C ARG A 21 -14.95 9.51 2.64
N MET A 22 -14.95 10.29 3.71
CA MET A 22 -16.11 10.38 4.60
C MET A 22 -17.18 11.26 3.95
N GLU A 23 -18.34 10.68 3.64
CA GLU A 23 -19.49 11.36 3.05
C GLU A 23 -20.72 11.19 3.96
N SER A 24 -21.22 12.29 4.49
CA SER A 24 -22.38 12.28 5.41
C SER A 24 -22.22 11.35 6.63
N GLY A 25 -20.99 11.20 7.12
CA GLY A 25 -20.68 10.33 8.26
C GLY A 25 -20.37 8.87 7.92
N GLU A 26 -20.48 8.50 6.64
CA GLU A 26 -20.20 7.14 6.16
C GLU A 26 -18.92 7.10 5.31
N PRO A 27 -18.06 6.09 5.47
CA PRO A 27 -16.88 5.91 4.63
C PRO A 27 -17.29 5.38 3.26
N LYS A 28 -16.86 6.05 2.20
CA LYS A 28 -17.09 5.62 0.81
C LYS A 28 -15.80 5.47 0.05
N ILE A 29 -15.54 4.26 -0.42
CA ILE A 29 -14.39 3.97 -1.28
C ILE A 29 -14.58 4.69 -2.62
N LYS A 30 -13.55 5.42 -3.04
CA LYS A 30 -13.52 6.04 -4.36
C LYS A 30 -13.05 5.04 -5.39
N LYS A 31 -13.85 4.92 -6.45
CA LYS A 31 -13.52 3.99 -7.54
C LYS A 31 -12.34 4.50 -8.34
N THR A 32 -11.50 3.56 -8.77
CA THR A 32 -10.44 3.82 -9.73
C THR A 32 -11.02 4.16 -11.11
N ASP A 33 -10.18 4.60 -12.04
CA ASP A 33 -10.53 4.79 -13.45
C ASP A 33 -11.03 3.50 -14.14
N THR A 34 -10.70 2.34 -13.58
CA THR A 34 -11.21 1.02 -14.00
C THR A 34 -12.42 0.54 -13.19
N LEU A 35 -13.07 1.42 -12.42
CA LEU A 35 -14.25 1.18 -11.59
C LEU A 35 -14.05 0.14 -10.46
N LYS A 36 -12.82 -0.10 -10.06
CA LYS A 36 -12.47 -1.00 -8.94
C LYS A 36 -12.38 -0.24 -7.63
N ASP A 37 -12.50 -0.96 -6.53
CA ASP A 37 -12.32 -0.41 -5.17
C ASP A 37 -10.85 -0.21 -4.80
N THR A 38 -9.96 -1.00 -5.41
CA THR A 38 -8.52 -0.97 -5.16
C THR A 38 -7.74 -0.84 -6.46
N MET A 39 -6.57 -0.26 -6.38
CA MET A 39 -5.61 -0.11 -7.46
C MET A 39 -4.33 -0.89 -7.13
N PRO A 40 -3.76 -1.66 -8.07
CA PRO A 40 -2.44 -2.28 -7.87
C PRO A 40 -1.37 -1.25 -7.51
N SER A 41 -0.59 -1.51 -6.45
CA SER A 41 0.56 -0.70 -6.06
C SER A 41 1.73 -0.95 -7.01
N CYS A 42 1.57 -0.54 -8.25
CA CYS A 42 2.50 -0.78 -9.36
C CYS A 42 2.78 0.52 -10.11
N VAL A 43 4.06 0.78 -10.38
CA VAL A 43 4.55 1.92 -11.14
C VAL A 43 5.32 1.40 -12.36
N TYR A 44 5.04 1.91 -13.55
CA TYR A 44 5.72 1.55 -14.79
C TYR A 44 6.20 2.79 -15.54
N PHE A 45 7.47 2.78 -15.92
CA PHE A 45 8.05 3.79 -16.81
C PHE A 45 8.20 3.22 -18.22
N ASN A 46 7.74 3.94 -19.22
CA ASN A 46 7.82 3.49 -20.60
C ASN A 46 8.94 4.17 -21.38
N LYS A 47 9.23 3.67 -22.60
CA LYS A 47 10.27 4.20 -23.47
C LYS A 47 10.07 5.66 -23.89
N LYS A 48 8.83 6.18 -23.79
CA LYS A 48 8.52 7.61 -24.08
C LYS A 48 8.74 8.49 -22.85
N LYS A 49 9.38 7.98 -21.80
CA LYS A 49 9.62 8.64 -20.51
C LYS A 49 8.32 9.08 -19.82
N SER A 50 7.21 8.41 -20.08
CA SER A 50 5.95 8.61 -19.34
C SER A 50 5.74 7.52 -18.31
N ILE A 51 4.94 7.87 -17.29
CA ILE A 51 4.62 7.01 -16.15
C ILE A 51 3.21 6.44 -16.32
N SER A 52 3.04 5.18 -15.95
CA SER A 52 1.75 4.52 -15.78
C SER A 52 1.66 3.96 -14.38
N ILE A 53 0.49 3.99 -13.77
CA ILE A 53 0.24 3.55 -12.41
C ILE A 53 -0.92 2.55 -12.40
N GLY A 54 -0.97 1.72 -11.37
CA GLY A 54 -2.11 0.83 -11.12
C GLY A 54 -2.27 -0.28 -12.16
N ASP A 55 -3.48 -0.51 -12.63
CA ASP A 55 -3.82 -1.59 -13.57
C ASP A 55 -3.01 -1.54 -14.86
N SER A 56 -2.82 -0.36 -15.43
CA SER A 56 -2.03 -0.17 -16.65
C SER A 56 -0.56 -0.55 -16.44
N ALA A 57 0.02 -0.13 -15.34
CA ALA A 57 1.38 -0.48 -14.93
C ALA A 57 1.51 -1.99 -14.69
N TYR A 58 0.56 -2.60 -13.99
CA TYR A 58 0.56 -4.01 -13.66
C TYR A 58 0.39 -4.91 -14.91
N ASN A 59 -0.41 -4.48 -15.88
CA ASN A 59 -0.51 -5.17 -17.16
C ASN A 59 0.81 -5.10 -17.96
N SER A 60 1.51 -3.97 -17.88
CA SER A 60 2.85 -3.83 -18.48
C SER A 60 3.87 -4.72 -17.78
N TYR A 61 3.83 -4.79 -16.44
CA TYR A 61 4.65 -5.71 -15.66
C TYR A 61 4.46 -7.18 -16.08
N LYS A 62 3.20 -7.63 -16.17
CA LYS A 62 2.89 -9.00 -16.62
C LYS A 62 3.43 -9.28 -18.02
N ARG A 63 3.25 -8.34 -18.94
CA ARG A 63 3.75 -8.47 -20.32
C ARG A 63 5.27 -8.56 -20.38
N ASP A 64 5.98 -7.73 -19.61
CA ASP A 64 7.44 -7.74 -19.54
C ASP A 64 7.97 -9.06 -18.97
N LYS A 65 7.33 -9.56 -17.90
CA LYS A 65 7.67 -10.87 -17.32
C LYS A 65 7.47 -12.02 -18.31
N LEU A 66 6.34 -12.07 -19.01
CA LEU A 66 6.08 -13.08 -20.04
C LEU A 66 7.05 -12.97 -21.22
N GLY A 67 7.43 -11.76 -21.63
CA GLY A 67 8.42 -11.52 -22.66
C GLY A 67 9.82 -12.00 -22.26
N ALA A 68 10.23 -11.74 -21.03
CA ALA A 68 11.50 -12.20 -20.46
C ALA A 68 11.56 -13.73 -20.40
N MET A 69 10.50 -14.39 -19.94
CA MET A 69 10.42 -15.86 -19.91
C MET A 69 10.53 -16.48 -21.31
N ARG A 70 9.83 -15.94 -22.32
CA ARG A 70 9.87 -16.44 -23.70
C ARG A 70 11.22 -16.25 -24.38
N SER A 71 11.96 -15.20 -24.02
CA SER A 71 13.26 -14.89 -24.62
C SER A 71 14.44 -15.52 -23.90
N PHE A 72 14.24 -16.23 -22.78
CA PHE A 72 15.27 -16.72 -21.88
C PHE A 72 16.30 -15.65 -21.47
N LYS A 73 15.89 -14.37 -21.52
CA LYS A 73 16.73 -13.24 -21.10
C LYS A 73 16.15 -12.68 -19.80
N ALA A 74 17.02 -12.56 -18.79
CA ALA A 74 16.70 -11.77 -17.61
C ALA A 74 16.58 -10.29 -18.04
N GLY A 75 15.35 -9.86 -18.36
CA GLY A 75 15.07 -8.47 -18.70
C GLY A 75 14.84 -7.69 -17.41
N SER A 76 15.49 -6.55 -17.24
CA SER A 76 15.12 -5.58 -16.23
C SER A 76 13.77 -5.00 -16.61
N SER A 77 12.73 -5.30 -15.85
CA SER A 77 11.45 -4.62 -16.02
C SER A 77 11.58 -3.19 -15.54
N ASN A 78 10.97 -2.24 -16.27
CA ASN A 78 10.78 -0.87 -15.80
C ASN A 78 9.44 -0.72 -15.03
N ALA A 79 8.87 -1.83 -14.58
CA ALA A 79 7.72 -1.91 -13.70
C ALA A 79 8.16 -2.30 -12.30
N PHE A 80 7.74 -1.54 -11.32
CA PHE A 80 8.10 -1.70 -9.92
C PHE A 80 6.87 -2.02 -9.10
N ILE A 81 6.98 -3.06 -8.29
CA ILE A 81 5.96 -3.54 -7.35
C ILE A 81 6.60 -3.75 -5.98
N GLU A 82 5.78 -3.87 -4.95
CA GLU A 82 6.21 -4.26 -3.59
C GLU A 82 7.26 -3.34 -2.94
N PHE A 83 7.43 -2.13 -3.45
CA PHE A 83 8.39 -1.18 -2.91
C PHE A 83 8.06 -0.71 -1.49
N LYS A 84 6.83 -0.92 -1.00
CA LYS A 84 6.48 -0.68 0.41
C LYS A 84 7.32 -1.55 1.36
N ARG A 85 7.72 -2.77 0.95
CA ARG A 85 8.58 -3.65 1.75
C ARG A 85 9.98 -3.09 2.03
N THR A 86 10.41 -2.13 1.23
CA THR A 86 11.74 -1.50 1.33
C THR A 86 11.66 -0.02 1.71
N MET A 87 10.52 0.41 2.26
CA MET A 87 10.34 1.75 2.77
C MET A 87 11.36 2.06 3.87
N GLY A 88 12.00 3.23 3.79
CA GLY A 88 13.02 3.63 4.76
C GLY A 88 14.33 2.87 4.68
N THR A 89 14.63 2.19 3.57
CA THR A 89 15.92 1.54 3.31
C THR A 89 16.64 2.20 2.13
N ASP A 90 17.93 1.88 1.97
CA ASP A 90 18.74 2.35 0.84
C ASP A 90 18.47 1.61 -0.49
N LYS A 91 17.39 0.80 -0.54
CA LYS A 91 17.02 0.09 -1.76
C LYS A 91 16.64 1.06 -2.85
N SER A 92 17.32 0.97 -3.99
CA SER A 92 16.99 1.73 -5.19
C SER A 92 16.33 0.86 -6.27
N TYR A 93 15.56 1.52 -7.12
CA TYR A 93 14.78 0.95 -8.21
C TYR A 93 15.22 1.61 -9.52
N PRO A 94 16.20 1.03 -10.23
CA PRO A 94 16.74 1.62 -11.46
C PRO A 94 15.76 1.48 -12.61
N SER A 95 15.47 2.58 -13.29
CA SER A 95 14.71 2.60 -14.54
C SER A 95 15.64 2.92 -15.69
N SER A 96 15.84 1.95 -16.59
CA SER A 96 16.65 2.15 -17.80
C SER A 96 16.00 3.11 -18.79
N PHE A 97 14.66 3.24 -18.80
CA PHE A 97 13.96 4.16 -19.67
C PHE A 97 14.01 5.60 -19.17
N MET A 98 14.04 5.78 -17.85
CA MET A 98 14.16 7.12 -17.24
C MET A 98 15.61 7.54 -17.00
N GLU A 99 16.57 6.60 -17.16
CA GLU A 99 17.99 6.83 -16.85
C GLU A 99 18.20 7.36 -15.41
N LYS A 100 17.39 6.84 -14.49
CA LYS A 100 17.29 7.33 -13.11
C LYS A 100 16.94 6.17 -12.15
N GLU A 101 17.39 6.31 -10.93
CA GLU A 101 16.99 5.44 -9.82
C GLU A 101 15.90 6.12 -8.98
N TYR A 102 15.00 5.32 -8.45
CA TYR A 102 13.90 5.75 -7.61
C TYR A 102 14.00 5.08 -6.24
N SER A 103 13.67 5.81 -5.20
CA SER A 103 13.49 5.24 -3.86
C SER A 103 12.06 4.70 -3.70
N SER A 104 11.85 3.92 -2.62
CA SER A 104 10.52 3.43 -2.24
C SER A 104 9.53 4.57 -2.00
N GLU A 105 10.00 5.66 -1.38
CA GLU A 105 9.19 6.85 -1.09
C GLU A 105 8.74 7.54 -2.39
N GLN A 106 9.63 7.66 -3.37
CA GLN A 106 9.31 8.25 -4.67
C GLN A 106 8.27 7.41 -5.43
N LEU A 107 8.41 6.07 -5.43
CA LEU A 107 7.43 5.19 -6.06
C LEU A 107 6.09 5.22 -5.32
N SER A 108 6.12 5.22 -3.98
CA SER A 108 4.92 5.35 -3.15
C SER A 108 4.21 6.68 -3.37
N SER A 109 4.97 7.76 -3.57
CA SER A 109 4.38 9.07 -3.86
C SER A 109 3.58 9.07 -5.16
N GLU A 110 3.99 8.33 -6.18
CA GLU A 110 3.24 8.21 -7.44
C GLU A 110 1.92 7.45 -7.25
N ILE A 111 1.91 6.42 -6.38
CA ILE A 111 0.65 5.75 -5.97
C ILE A 111 -0.27 6.75 -5.28
N LEU A 112 0.25 7.49 -4.29
CA LEU A 112 -0.53 8.48 -3.54
C LEU A 112 -1.09 9.61 -4.42
N LYS A 113 -0.30 10.13 -5.37
CA LYS A 113 -0.76 11.11 -6.37
C LYS A 113 -1.91 10.57 -7.20
N THR A 114 -1.81 9.31 -7.62
CA THR A 114 -2.85 8.66 -8.44
C THR A 114 -4.12 8.45 -7.63
N LEU A 115 -4.02 7.96 -6.38
CA LEU A 115 -5.18 7.84 -5.50
C LEU A 115 -5.85 9.20 -5.26
N LYS A 116 -5.07 10.24 -5.03
CA LYS A 116 -5.56 11.62 -4.90
C LYS A 116 -6.33 12.07 -6.14
N SER A 117 -5.89 11.70 -7.34
CA SER A 117 -6.52 12.10 -8.60
C SER A 117 -7.90 11.47 -8.85
N PHE A 118 -8.28 10.41 -8.12
CA PHE A 118 -9.63 9.84 -8.19
C PHE A 118 -10.68 10.73 -7.51
N ILE A 119 -10.25 11.73 -6.76
CA ILE A 119 -11.11 12.77 -6.19
C ILE A 119 -11.02 13.99 -7.10
N THR A 120 -12.08 14.24 -7.83
CA THR A 120 -12.13 15.30 -8.85
C THR A 120 -12.87 16.57 -8.40
N ASP A 121 -13.57 16.49 -7.27
CA ASP A 121 -14.42 17.52 -6.74
C ASP A 121 -13.85 18.25 -5.50
N ASP A 122 -12.62 17.88 -5.09
CA ASP A 122 -11.92 18.49 -3.94
C ASP A 122 -10.40 18.50 -4.17
N ASP A 123 -9.72 19.50 -3.63
CA ASP A 123 -8.24 19.52 -3.57
C ASP A 123 -7.78 18.98 -2.22
N ILE A 124 -7.37 17.70 -2.23
CA ILE A 124 -6.99 16.99 -1.01
C ILE A 124 -5.61 17.44 -0.55
N SER A 125 -5.56 18.07 0.60
CA SER A 125 -4.31 18.49 1.26
C SER A 125 -4.00 17.70 2.53
N SER A 126 -4.95 16.93 3.07
CA SER A 126 -4.78 16.15 4.30
C SER A 126 -5.42 14.76 4.17
N ALA A 127 -4.78 13.74 4.75
CA ALA A 127 -5.29 12.37 4.78
C ALA A 127 -4.79 11.61 6.01
N ILE A 128 -5.49 10.55 6.38
CA ILE A 128 -4.97 9.47 7.23
C ILE A 128 -4.41 8.40 6.29
N ILE A 129 -3.17 7.96 6.52
CA ILE A 129 -2.55 6.88 5.73
C ILE A 129 -2.26 5.71 6.68
N THR A 130 -2.62 4.48 6.26
CA THR A 130 -2.37 3.30 7.08
C THR A 130 -0.94 2.80 6.95
N VAL A 131 -0.40 2.30 8.05
CA VAL A 131 0.95 1.72 8.15
C VAL A 131 0.90 0.41 8.94
N PRO A 132 1.73 -0.60 8.62
CA PRO A 132 1.87 -1.79 9.44
C PRO A 132 2.23 -1.45 10.89
N ALA A 133 1.71 -2.24 11.83
CA ALA A 133 1.99 -2.01 13.26
C ALA A 133 3.47 -2.21 13.63
N LYS A 134 4.20 -3.03 12.86
CA LYS A 134 5.65 -3.28 13.02
C LYS A 134 6.56 -2.26 12.34
N PHE A 135 6.03 -1.25 11.66
CA PHE A 135 6.88 -0.23 11.06
C PHE A 135 7.69 0.50 12.15
N ASN A 136 9.00 0.54 11.96
CA ASN A 136 9.90 1.32 12.79
C ASN A 136 9.84 2.81 12.41
N THR A 137 10.50 3.67 13.19
CA THR A 137 10.52 5.12 12.98
C THR A 137 10.99 5.49 11.59
N THR A 138 12.03 4.84 11.05
CA THR A 138 12.54 5.13 9.71
C THR A 138 11.50 4.83 8.62
N GLN A 139 10.74 3.75 8.76
CA GLN A 139 9.67 3.39 7.81
C GLN A 139 8.47 4.34 7.93
N ILE A 140 8.15 4.79 9.14
CA ILE A 140 7.13 5.81 9.42
C ILE A 140 7.52 7.13 8.76
N ASP A 141 8.74 7.61 8.97
CA ASP A 141 9.27 8.85 8.38
C ASP A 141 9.29 8.77 6.85
N ALA A 142 9.67 7.61 6.30
CA ALA A 142 9.65 7.36 4.86
C ALA A 142 8.22 7.41 4.28
N THR A 143 7.23 6.89 5.00
CA THR A 143 5.82 6.98 4.59
C THR A 143 5.34 8.43 4.59
N GLN A 144 5.70 9.19 5.63
CA GLN A 144 5.43 10.62 5.70
C GLN A 144 6.07 11.37 4.54
N LYS A 145 7.33 11.04 4.23
CA LYS A 145 8.06 11.61 3.10
C LYS A 145 7.39 11.32 1.76
N ALA A 146 6.89 10.10 1.56
CA ALA A 146 6.13 9.74 0.36
C ALA A 146 4.86 10.61 0.21
N ALA A 147 4.16 10.87 1.31
CA ALA A 147 2.97 11.72 1.32
C ALA A 147 3.31 13.19 1.01
N GLU A 148 4.38 13.73 1.57
CA GLU A 148 4.88 15.07 1.23
C GLU A 148 5.21 15.19 -0.26
N LEU A 149 5.92 14.20 -0.84
CA LEU A 149 6.24 14.13 -2.26
C LEU A 149 4.97 14.02 -3.14
N ALA A 150 3.89 13.48 -2.60
CA ALA A 150 2.58 13.43 -3.25
C ALA A 150 1.78 14.73 -3.12
N GLY A 151 2.29 15.71 -2.39
CA GLY A 151 1.66 17.03 -2.22
C GLY A 151 0.61 17.07 -1.11
N PHE A 152 0.68 16.18 -0.12
CA PHE A 152 -0.07 16.33 1.12
C PHE A 152 0.66 17.31 2.04
N SER A 153 -0.08 18.26 2.61
CA SER A 153 0.45 19.23 3.58
C SER A 153 0.30 18.76 5.03
N HIS A 154 -0.61 17.80 5.26
CA HIS A 154 -0.84 17.22 6.57
C HIS A 154 -1.25 15.75 6.43
N VAL A 155 -0.54 14.86 7.12
CA VAL A 155 -0.86 13.43 7.14
C VAL A 155 -0.77 12.91 8.57
N GLU A 156 -1.79 12.18 8.98
CA GLU A 156 -1.77 11.36 10.18
C GLU A 156 -1.58 9.89 9.78
N LEU A 157 -0.74 9.18 10.51
CA LEU A 157 -0.49 7.75 10.28
C LEU A 157 -1.28 6.93 11.28
N LEU A 158 -2.00 5.92 10.78
CA LEU A 158 -2.80 5.01 11.59
C LEU A 158 -2.31 3.57 11.37
N GLN A 159 -2.14 2.83 12.45
CA GLN A 159 -1.76 1.43 12.34
C GLN A 159 -2.87 0.59 11.68
N GLU A 160 -2.52 -0.22 10.69
CA GLU A 160 -3.45 -1.07 9.91
C GLU A 160 -4.37 -1.92 10.80
N PRO A 161 -3.88 -2.61 11.86
CA PRO A 161 -4.76 -3.40 12.72
C PRO A 161 -5.75 -2.53 13.52
N ILE A 162 -5.41 -1.30 13.87
CA ILE A 162 -6.34 -0.37 14.51
C ILE A 162 -7.43 0.03 13.51
N ALA A 163 -7.03 0.40 12.29
CA ALA A 163 -7.99 0.75 11.23
C ALA A 163 -8.95 -0.41 10.92
N ALA A 164 -8.43 -1.63 10.80
CA ALA A 164 -9.24 -2.83 10.60
C ALA A 164 -10.21 -3.07 11.75
N SER A 165 -9.76 -2.94 12.99
CA SER A 165 -10.61 -3.10 14.18
C SER A 165 -11.75 -2.10 14.20
N MET A 166 -11.48 -0.84 13.89
CA MET A 166 -12.51 0.21 13.80
C MET A 166 -13.52 -0.10 12.69
N ALA A 167 -13.07 -0.59 11.53
CA ALA A 167 -13.95 -0.95 10.42
C ALA A 167 -14.87 -2.13 10.74
N TYR A 168 -14.42 -3.09 11.56
CA TYR A 168 -15.22 -4.21 12.03
C TYR A 168 -16.12 -3.85 13.24
N GLY A 169 -16.22 -2.57 13.60
CA GLY A 169 -17.14 -2.08 14.61
C GLY A 169 -16.67 -2.30 16.05
N LEU A 170 -15.38 -2.50 16.27
CA LEU A 170 -14.79 -2.35 17.59
C LEU A 170 -14.93 -0.88 17.98
N ASP A 171 -16.02 -0.59 18.67
CA ASP A 171 -16.26 0.72 19.25
C ASP A 171 -15.54 0.77 20.60
N ALA A 172 -14.49 1.58 20.67
CA ALA A 172 -13.69 1.76 21.87
C ALA A 172 -14.53 2.13 23.12
N GLY A 173 -15.76 2.58 22.94
CA GLY A 173 -16.68 2.92 24.05
C GLY A 173 -17.56 1.78 24.56
N LYS A 174 -17.58 0.60 23.91
CA LYS A 174 -18.56 -0.44 24.20
C LYS A 174 -18.00 -1.78 24.66
N THR A 175 -16.72 -2.06 24.45
CA THR A 175 -16.15 -3.40 24.71
C THR A 175 -14.72 -3.32 25.19
N ASP A 176 -14.53 -3.28 26.51
CA ASP A 176 -13.20 -3.50 27.09
C ASP A 176 -12.75 -4.95 26.85
N GLY A 177 -11.45 -5.14 26.60
CA GLY A 177 -10.90 -6.48 26.41
C GLY A 177 -9.70 -6.54 25.49
N PHE A 178 -9.35 -7.75 25.10
CA PHE A 178 -8.28 -8.03 24.17
C PHE A 178 -8.83 -8.59 22.88
N TRP A 179 -8.28 -8.12 21.76
CA TRP A 179 -8.68 -8.50 20.40
C TRP A 179 -7.47 -8.89 19.61
N LEU A 180 -7.55 -10.01 18.92
CA LEU A 180 -6.51 -10.44 17.99
C LEU A 180 -6.96 -10.08 16.56
N VAL A 181 -6.18 -9.22 15.92
CA VAL A 181 -6.31 -8.91 14.49
C VAL A 181 -5.31 -9.76 13.74
N PHE A 182 -5.79 -10.44 12.70
CA PHE A 182 -4.99 -11.30 11.84
C PHE A 182 -5.10 -10.75 10.41
N ASP A 183 -4.06 -10.08 9.95
CA ASP A 183 -3.99 -9.48 8.62
C ASP A 183 -3.04 -10.30 7.74
N PHE A 184 -3.61 -11.01 6.77
CA PHE A 184 -2.86 -11.81 5.81
C PHE A 184 -3.03 -11.20 4.42
N GLY A 185 -2.11 -10.31 4.06
CA GLY A 185 -2.10 -9.60 2.78
C GLY A 185 -1.51 -10.39 1.62
N GLY A 186 -1.37 -9.76 0.47
CA GLY A 186 -0.75 -10.37 -0.71
C GLY A 186 0.77 -10.54 -0.59
N GLY A 187 1.43 -9.84 0.32
CA GLY A 187 2.87 -9.84 0.45
C GLY A 187 3.41 -9.69 1.87
N THR A 188 2.55 -9.46 2.86
CA THR A 188 2.89 -9.33 4.27
C THR A 188 1.87 -10.09 5.10
N PHE A 189 2.29 -10.57 6.24
CA PHE A 189 1.47 -11.12 7.30
C PHE A 189 1.72 -10.33 8.57
N ASP A 190 0.66 -9.82 9.18
CA ASP A 190 0.69 -9.14 10.46
C ASP A 190 -0.38 -9.70 11.38
N SER A 191 -0.03 -9.98 12.62
CA SER A 191 -0.98 -10.23 13.70
C SER A 191 -0.74 -9.23 14.83
N ALA A 192 -1.81 -8.65 15.34
CA ALA A 192 -1.73 -7.63 16.38
C ALA A 192 -2.70 -7.93 17.51
N LEU A 193 -2.20 -7.90 18.73
CA LEU A 193 -3.00 -7.94 19.93
C LEU A 193 -3.38 -6.51 20.32
N ILE A 194 -4.68 -6.20 20.27
CA ILE A 194 -5.22 -4.90 20.62
C ILE A 194 -5.89 -5.00 21.98
N LYS A 195 -5.53 -4.08 22.89
CA LYS A 195 -6.26 -3.84 24.13
C LYS A 195 -7.21 -2.68 23.94
N VAL A 196 -8.45 -2.88 24.30
CA VAL A 196 -9.45 -1.81 24.43
C VAL A 196 -9.73 -1.62 25.91
N GLU A 197 -9.56 -0.41 26.41
CA GLU A 197 -9.75 -0.05 27.80
C GLU A 197 -10.14 1.43 27.90
N GLU A 198 -11.26 1.73 28.59
CA GLU A 198 -11.76 3.09 28.80
C GLU A 198 -11.88 3.91 27.51
N GLY A 199 -12.30 3.30 26.42
CA GLY A 199 -12.47 3.97 25.14
C GLY A 199 -11.18 4.18 24.33
N ILE A 200 -10.04 3.64 24.78
CA ILE A 200 -8.75 3.74 24.09
C ILE A 200 -8.38 2.38 23.48
N MET A 201 -8.09 2.38 22.19
CA MET A 201 -7.51 1.23 21.48
C MET A 201 -5.98 1.36 21.45
N LYS A 202 -5.29 0.31 21.86
CA LYS A 202 -3.83 0.27 21.86
C LYS A 202 -3.34 -1.08 21.35
N VAL A 203 -2.41 -1.07 20.39
CA VAL A 203 -1.66 -2.26 20.03
C VAL A 203 -0.68 -2.54 21.18
N VAL A 204 -0.82 -3.70 21.81
CA VAL A 204 0.01 -4.10 22.95
C VAL A 204 1.11 -5.06 22.55
N ASP A 205 0.89 -5.83 21.47
CA ASP A 205 1.88 -6.73 20.92
C ASP A 205 1.63 -6.97 19.44
N THR A 206 2.68 -7.22 18.67
CA THR A 206 2.59 -7.53 17.24
C THR A 206 3.60 -8.58 16.86
N GLU A 207 3.14 -9.55 16.06
CA GLU A 207 3.98 -10.51 15.37
C GLU A 207 3.61 -10.54 13.88
N GLY A 208 4.57 -10.86 13.01
CA GLY A 208 4.31 -10.91 11.58
C GLY A 208 5.58 -11.12 10.77
N ASP A 209 5.38 -11.26 9.47
CA ASP A 209 6.46 -11.43 8.49
C ASP A 209 6.21 -10.52 7.28
N ASN A 210 7.12 -9.58 7.05
CA ASN A 210 7.07 -8.64 5.93
C ASN A 210 7.36 -9.29 4.56
N HIS A 211 7.66 -10.58 4.53
CA HIS A 211 7.97 -11.35 3.34
C HIS A 211 7.06 -12.57 3.15
N LEU A 212 6.00 -12.70 3.97
CA LEU A 212 4.99 -13.75 3.87
C LEU A 212 3.65 -13.15 3.48
N GLY A 213 3.08 -13.63 2.37
CA GLY A 213 1.75 -13.25 1.92
C GLY A 213 1.20 -14.22 0.90
N GLY A 214 0.01 -13.96 0.37
CA GLY A 214 -0.66 -14.84 -0.58
C GLY A 214 0.20 -15.23 -1.77
N LYS A 215 1.01 -14.29 -2.31
CA LYS A 215 1.91 -14.58 -3.43
C LYS A 215 3.01 -15.60 -3.09
N ASP A 216 3.50 -15.58 -1.85
CA ASP A 216 4.58 -16.49 -1.43
C ASP A 216 4.02 -17.91 -1.32
N ILE A 217 2.75 -18.05 -0.93
CA ILE A 217 2.02 -19.32 -1.01
C ILE A 217 1.84 -19.75 -2.47
N ASP A 218 1.44 -18.85 -3.38
CA ASP A 218 1.29 -19.15 -4.80
C ASP A 218 2.62 -19.64 -5.39
N TYR A 219 3.75 -18.99 -5.08
CA TYR A 219 5.08 -19.45 -5.51
C TYR A 219 5.45 -20.80 -4.93
N ALA A 220 5.17 -21.04 -3.65
CA ALA A 220 5.44 -22.34 -3.03
C ALA A 220 4.65 -23.48 -3.71
N VAL A 221 3.41 -23.23 -4.10
CA VAL A 221 2.59 -24.19 -4.87
C VAL A 221 3.19 -24.42 -6.26
N VAL A 222 3.59 -23.37 -6.96
CA VAL A 222 4.22 -23.49 -8.29
C VAL A 222 5.51 -24.27 -8.20
N ASP A 223 6.41 -23.90 -7.30
CA ASP A 223 7.76 -24.50 -7.18
C ASP A 223 7.71 -25.95 -6.67
N SER A 224 6.83 -26.24 -5.70
CA SER A 224 6.82 -27.54 -5.03
C SER A 224 5.85 -28.54 -5.66
N ILE A 225 4.82 -28.07 -6.37
CA ILE A 225 3.77 -28.93 -6.91
C ILE A 225 3.76 -28.90 -8.44
N ILE A 226 3.80 -27.71 -9.07
CA ILE A 226 3.62 -27.60 -10.53
C ILE A 226 4.91 -27.92 -11.28
N ILE A 227 6.02 -27.26 -10.94
CA ILE A 227 7.30 -27.42 -11.65
C ILE A 227 7.81 -28.85 -11.66
N PRO A 228 7.73 -29.64 -10.56
CA PRO A 228 8.21 -31.04 -10.57
C PRO A 228 7.46 -31.97 -11.52
N TYR A 229 6.30 -31.56 -12.04
CA TYR A 229 5.47 -32.36 -12.96
C TYR A 229 5.50 -31.83 -14.41
N LEU A 230 6.26 -30.78 -14.70
CA LEU A 230 6.48 -30.25 -16.05
C LEU A 230 7.75 -30.83 -16.69
#